data_2030b7661b36197914429f6e996bb489
#
_entry.id   2030b7661b36197914429f6e996bb489
#
_cell.length_a   1.000
_cell.length_b   1.000
_cell.length_c   1.000
_cell.angle_alpha   90.00
_cell.angle_beta   90.00
_cell.angle_gamma   90.00
#
_symmetry.space_group_name_H-M   'P 1'
#
loop_
_entity.id
_entity.type
_entity.pdbx_description
1 polymer ?
#
loop_
_entity_poly.entity_id
_entity_poly.type
_entity_poly.pdbx_seq_one_letter_code
_entity_poly.pdbx_strand_id
1 'polypeptide(L)'
;MCEFCQSNSKHKVQEVSVNAHLHTPYSFSAFDTLTDALNRAVAENVKVVGINDFYTTAGYGEWDRECRKRKLYPLFNIEFISLHKADQEAGVRVNDPNNPGRTYLSGKGLAYPVEL
;
A
#
# COMPACT_ATOMS: atom_id res chain seq x y z
N MET A 1 -29.91 -3.50 -17.44
CA MET A 1 -29.39 -2.92 -16.19
C MET A 1 -29.23 -4.02 -15.16
N CYS A 2 -28.12 -4.07 -14.48
CA CYS A 2 -27.90 -5.14 -13.50
C CYS A 2 -28.68 -4.86 -12.20
N GLU A 3 -29.12 -5.94 -11.55
CA GLU A 3 -29.83 -5.85 -10.27
C GLU A 3 -28.98 -5.16 -9.18
N PHE A 4 -27.68 -5.37 -9.23
CA PHE A 4 -26.73 -4.74 -8.33
C PHE A 4 -26.78 -3.21 -8.44
N CYS A 5 -26.85 -2.69 -9.67
CA CYS A 5 -26.94 -1.25 -9.88
C CYS A 5 -28.27 -0.67 -9.39
N GLN A 6 -29.37 -1.42 -9.47
CA GLN A 6 -30.66 -1.00 -8.97
C GLN A 6 -30.72 -1.00 -7.44
N SER A 7 -30.11 -1.99 -6.79
CA SER A 7 -30.08 -2.01 -5.33
C SER A 7 -29.25 -0.86 -4.77
N ASN A 8 -28.22 -0.40 -5.48
CA ASN A 8 -27.43 0.75 -5.07
C ASN A 8 -28.24 2.06 -5.07
N SER A 9 -29.32 2.15 -5.83
CA SER A 9 -30.22 3.31 -5.79
C SER A 9 -30.97 3.42 -4.45
N LYS A 10 -31.14 2.30 -3.73
CA LYS A 10 -31.82 2.23 -2.42
C LYS A 10 -30.84 2.31 -1.25
N HIS A 11 -29.59 1.99 -1.47
CA HIS A 11 -28.55 2.00 -0.46
C HIS A 11 -27.50 3.03 -0.84
N LYS A 12 -27.25 3.96 0.06
CA LYS A 12 -26.18 4.93 -0.15
C LYS A 12 -24.85 4.20 -0.26
N VAL A 13 -24.19 4.36 -1.40
CA VAL A 13 -22.78 3.95 -1.56
C VAL A 13 -21.97 4.95 -0.77
N GLN A 14 -21.26 4.45 0.26
CA GLN A 14 -20.33 5.28 0.99
C GLN A 14 -19.00 5.29 0.25
N GLU A 15 -18.53 6.48 -0.09
CA GLU A 15 -17.17 6.65 -0.58
C GLU A 15 -16.21 6.49 0.60
N VAL A 16 -15.17 5.68 0.40
CA VAL A 16 -14.14 5.43 1.39
C VAL A 16 -12.80 5.90 0.84
N SER A 17 -12.12 6.73 1.61
CA SER A 17 -10.78 7.15 1.25
C SER A 17 -9.76 6.03 1.49
N VAL A 18 -8.95 5.77 0.48
CA VAL A 18 -7.95 4.70 0.48
C VAL A 18 -6.57 5.27 0.20
N ASN A 19 -5.59 4.86 0.97
CA ASN A 19 -4.18 5.01 0.61
C ASN A 19 -3.50 3.65 0.70
N ALA A 20 -3.32 3.01 -0.44
CA ALA A 20 -2.76 1.66 -0.54
C ALA A 20 -1.24 1.65 -0.71
N HIS A 21 -0.54 2.76 -0.54
CA HIS A 21 0.89 2.85 -0.79
C HIS A 21 1.59 3.66 0.31
N LEU A 22 1.75 3.04 1.48
CA LEU A 22 2.45 3.65 2.60
C LEU A 22 3.70 2.85 2.96
N HIS A 23 4.81 3.55 3.07
CA HIS A 23 6.07 2.98 3.55
C HIS A 23 6.18 3.24 5.05
N THR A 24 6.78 2.29 5.76
CA THR A 24 7.03 2.39 7.20
C THR A 24 8.53 2.37 7.48
N PRO A 25 8.96 2.68 8.72
CA PRO A 25 10.36 2.57 9.11
C PRO A 25 10.95 1.16 9.03
N TYR A 26 10.14 0.12 8.80
CA TYR A 26 10.67 -1.22 8.53
C TYR A 26 11.47 -1.29 7.23
N SER A 27 11.23 -0.37 6.31
CA SER A 27 12.07 -0.22 5.12
C SER A 27 12.56 1.21 4.98
N PHE A 28 11.69 2.10 4.53
CA PHE A 28 12.05 3.50 4.31
C PHE A 28 10.77 4.33 4.36
N SER A 29 10.76 5.39 5.18
CA SER A 29 9.54 6.18 5.35
C SER A 29 9.86 7.63 5.69
N ALA A 30 8.94 8.52 5.31
CA ALA A 30 8.91 9.89 5.78
C ALA A 30 8.37 10.02 7.21
N PHE A 31 7.74 8.96 7.73
CA PHE A 31 7.22 8.91 9.10
C PHE A 31 8.28 8.33 10.03
N ASP A 32 8.38 8.88 11.24
CA ASP A 32 9.31 8.37 12.26
C ASP A 32 8.89 7.01 12.81
N THR A 33 7.59 6.77 12.90
CA THR A 33 7.03 5.51 13.37
C THR A 33 5.87 5.09 12.46
N LEU A 34 5.58 3.78 12.46
CA LEU A 34 4.43 3.22 11.77
C LEU A 34 3.12 3.84 12.30
N THR A 35 3.03 4.05 13.60
CA THR A 35 1.83 4.63 14.22
C THR A 35 1.62 6.10 13.84
N ASP A 36 2.67 6.84 13.54
CA ASP A 36 2.54 8.22 13.03
C ASP A 36 1.78 8.24 11.70
N ALA A 37 2.10 7.30 10.80
CA ALA A 37 1.38 7.19 9.54
C ALA A 37 -0.10 6.88 9.75
N LEU A 38 -0.41 5.98 10.66
CA LEU A 38 -1.80 5.61 10.97
C LEU A 38 -2.57 6.72 11.68
N ASN A 39 -1.92 7.43 12.58
CA ASN A 39 -2.53 8.60 13.23
C ASN A 39 -2.84 9.70 12.21
N ARG A 40 -1.97 9.87 11.22
CA ARG A 40 -2.21 10.81 10.12
C ARG A 40 -3.41 10.38 9.26
N ALA A 41 -3.53 9.07 9.00
CA ALA A 41 -4.67 8.54 8.26
C ALA A 41 -5.99 8.80 9.01
N VAL A 42 -6.01 8.60 10.31
CA VAL A 42 -7.19 8.91 11.14
C VAL A 42 -7.53 10.40 11.06
N ALA A 43 -6.53 11.27 11.20
CA ALA A 43 -6.72 12.72 11.16
C ALA A 43 -7.27 13.21 9.82
N GLU A 44 -6.88 12.56 8.72
CA GLU A 44 -7.30 12.90 7.36
C GLU A 44 -8.53 12.09 6.90
N ASN A 45 -9.14 11.32 7.78
CA ASN A 45 -10.29 10.48 7.48
C ASN A 45 -10.06 9.46 6.34
N VAL A 46 -8.85 8.95 6.25
CA VAL A 46 -8.51 7.82 5.38
C VAL A 46 -8.84 6.54 6.13
N LYS A 47 -9.64 5.66 5.53
CA LYS A 47 -10.18 4.46 6.20
C LYS A 47 -9.49 3.16 5.83
N VAL A 48 -8.91 3.10 4.65
CA VAL A 48 -8.23 1.91 4.13
C VAL A 48 -6.78 2.30 3.85
N VAL A 49 -5.85 1.58 4.47
CA VAL A 49 -4.43 1.91 4.40
C VAL A 49 -3.60 0.67 4.07
N GLY A 50 -2.70 0.81 3.13
CA GLY A 50 -1.85 -0.28 2.67
C GLY A 50 -0.38 -0.06 3.01
N ILE A 51 0.21 -0.99 3.75
CA ILE A 51 1.66 -1.06 3.93
C ILE A 51 2.31 -1.57 2.64
N ASN A 52 3.37 -0.91 2.19
CA ASN A 52 4.02 -1.21 0.91
C ASN A 52 5.54 -1.05 1.02
N ASP A 53 6.11 -1.67 2.04
CA ASP A 53 7.54 -1.56 2.32
C ASP A 53 8.41 -2.26 1.27
N PHE A 54 9.62 -1.78 1.11
CA PHE A 54 10.59 -2.37 0.20
C PHE A 54 11.16 -3.68 0.78
N TYR A 55 11.04 -4.77 0.03
CA TYR A 55 11.67 -6.06 0.27
C TYR A 55 11.34 -6.73 1.60
N THR A 56 10.35 -6.27 2.35
CA THR A 56 10.07 -6.82 3.68
C THR A 56 8.59 -6.86 4.00
N THR A 57 8.21 -7.90 4.74
CA THR A 57 6.89 -8.06 5.35
C THR A 57 6.96 -7.90 6.87
N ALA A 58 8.10 -7.47 7.40
CA ALA A 58 8.36 -7.41 8.84
C ALA A 58 7.37 -6.51 9.59
N GLY A 59 6.82 -5.49 8.92
CA GLY A 59 5.84 -4.58 9.52
C GLY A 59 4.40 -5.07 9.52
N TYR A 60 4.08 -6.21 8.91
CA TYR A 60 2.70 -6.64 8.72
C TYR A 60 1.96 -6.87 10.04
N GLY A 61 2.59 -7.53 11.00
CA GLY A 61 1.96 -7.81 12.30
C GLY A 61 1.60 -6.54 13.06
N GLU A 62 2.52 -5.59 13.12
CA GLU A 62 2.27 -4.29 13.75
C GLU A 62 1.22 -3.49 12.97
N TRP A 63 1.29 -3.50 11.64
CA TRP A 63 0.32 -2.83 10.79
C TRP A 63 -1.09 -3.33 11.03
N ASP A 64 -1.28 -4.65 11.02
CA ASP A 64 -2.56 -5.28 11.30
C ASP A 64 -3.11 -4.88 12.66
N ARG A 65 -2.30 -5.03 13.69
CA ARG A 65 -2.68 -4.72 15.08
C ARG A 65 -3.03 -3.24 15.26
N GLU A 66 -2.18 -2.35 14.77
CA GLU A 66 -2.36 -0.91 14.97
C GLU A 66 -3.49 -0.33 14.09
N CYS A 67 -3.73 -0.91 12.91
CA CYS A 67 -4.89 -0.56 12.10
C CYS A 67 -6.19 -0.95 12.82
N ARG A 68 -6.27 -2.16 13.37
CA ARG A 68 -7.47 -2.64 14.06
C ARG A 68 -7.81 -1.79 15.29
N LYS A 69 -6.80 -1.35 16.03
CA LYS A 69 -7.01 -0.45 17.17
C LYS A 69 -7.67 0.87 16.76
N ARG A 70 -7.41 1.33 15.54
CA ARG A 70 -7.91 2.60 15.01
C ARG A 70 -9.13 2.45 14.11
N LYS A 71 -9.63 1.22 13.96
CA LYS A 71 -10.74 0.89 13.05
C LYS A 71 -10.41 1.27 11.60
N LEU A 72 -9.15 1.14 11.22
CA LEU A 72 -8.68 1.24 9.86
C LEU A 72 -8.65 -0.14 9.23
N TYR A 73 -8.97 -0.23 7.94
CA TYR A 73 -8.89 -1.48 7.19
C TYR A 73 -7.49 -1.64 6.61
N PRO A 74 -6.73 -2.68 7.00
CA PRO A 74 -5.38 -2.87 6.52
C PRO A 74 -5.34 -3.59 5.17
N LEU A 75 -4.50 -3.10 4.28
CA LEU A 75 -4.08 -3.81 3.09
C LEU A 75 -2.59 -4.15 3.24
N PHE A 76 -2.18 -5.26 2.65
CA PHE A 76 -0.81 -5.76 2.75
C PHE A 76 -0.20 -5.85 1.36
N ASN A 77 0.83 -5.08 1.15
CA ASN A 77 1.53 -4.98 -0.13
C ASN A 77 3.03 -5.07 0.11
N ILE A 78 3.77 -5.26 -0.96
CA ILE A 78 5.24 -5.26 -0.91
C ILE A 78 5.77 -4.59 -2.16
N GLU A 79 6.88 -3.87 -2.03
CA GLU A 79 7.50 -3.18 -3.16
C GLU A 79 8.90 -3.70 -3.42
N PHE A 80 9.23 -3.80 -4.68
CA PHE A 80 10.54 -4.24 -5.16
C PHE A 80 11.08 -3.23 -6.15
N ILE A 81 12.39 -3.07 -6.14
CA ILE A 81 13.10 -2.35 -7.19
C ILE A 81 13.81 -3.40 -8.02
N SER A 82 13.49 -3.49 -9.29
CA SER A 82 14.18 -4.36 -10.21
C SER A 82 15.11 -3.56 -11.12
N LEU A 83 16.17 -4.22 -11.57
CA LEU A 83 17.12 -3.64 -12.48
C LEU A 83 17.17 -4.52 -13.75
N HIS A 84 16.83 -3.92 -14.89
CA HIS A 84 16.99 -4.55 -16.18
C HIS A 84 18.28 -4.04 -16.83
N LYS A 85 19.28 -4.88 -16.85
CA LYS A 85 20.65 -4.49 -17.21
C LYS A 85 20.74 -3.94 -18.64
N ALA A 86 20.06 -4.56 -19.59
CA ALA A 86 20.08 -4.10 -20.98
C ALA A 86 19.49 -2.69 -21.12
N ASP A 87 18.40 -2.39 -20.42
CA ASP A 87 17.80 -1.05 -20.41
C ASP A 87 18.71 -0.04 -19.71
N GLN A 88 19.40 -0.47 -18.66
CA GLN A 88 20.37 0.39 -17.97
C GLN A 88 21.49 0.81 -18.92
N GLU A 89 22.06 -0.15 -19.64
CA GLU A 89 23.13 0.09 -20.60
C GLU A 89 22.68 0.97 -21.78
N ALA A 90 21.44 0.81 -22.20
CA ALA A 90 20.83 1.60 -23.27
C ALA A 90 20.30 2.98 -22.81
N GLY A 91 20.36 3.27 -21.52
CA GLY A 91 19.86 4.53 -20.98
C GLY A 91 18.34 4.65 -20.94
N VAL A 92 17.62 3.53 -21.03
CA VAL A 92 16.14 3.52 -21.03
C VAL A 92 15.62 3.70 -19.61
N ARG A 93 14.79 4.72 -19.42
CA ARG A 93 14.12 5.01 -18.14
C ARG A 93 12.67 4.57 -18.22
N VAL A 94 12.25 3.75 -17.26
CA VAL A 94 10.88 3.22 -17.19
C VAL A 94 10.03 4.06 -16.25
N ASN A 95 10.20 3.88 -14.95
CA ASN A 95 9.47 4.68 -13.96
C ASN A 95 10.37 5.32 -12.90
N ASP A 96 11.66 5.40 -13.19
CA ASP A 96 12.63 6.16 -12.40
C ASP A 96 13.32 7.16 -13.32
N PRO A 97 13.05 8.46 -13.21
CA PRO A 97 13.59 9.47 -14.14
C PRO A 97 15.09 9.67 -13.98
N ASN A 98 15.68 9.22 -12.90
CA ASN A 98 17.10 9.43 -12.60
C ASN A 98 17.97 8.20 -12.80
N ASN A 99 17.36 7.01 -12.89
CA ASN A 99 18.10 5.75 -12.94
C ASN A 99 17.60 4.85 -14.08
N PRO A 100 18.37 4.78 -15.20
CA PRO A 100 18.02 3.90 -16.31
C PRO A 100 17.93 2.43 -15.88
N GLY A 101 17.01 1.69 -16.48
CA GLY A 101 16.81 0.26 -16.24
C GLY A 101 16.14 -0.09 -14.92
N ARG A 102 15.90 0.86 -14.05
CA ARG A 102 15.25 0.65 -12.75
C ARG A 102 13.75 0.69 -12.89
N THR A 103 13.07 -0.28 -12.27
CA THR A 103 11.61 -0.41 -12.29
C THR A 103 11.11 -0.73 -10.89
N TYR A 104 10.09 0.00 -10.45
CA TYR A 104 9.43 -0.25 -9.18
C TYR A 104 8.22 -1.16 -9.43
N LEU A 105 8.18 -2.27 -8.71
CA LEU A 105 7.13 -3.28 -8.81
C LEU A 105 6.47 -3.45 -7.45
N SER A 106 5.14 -3.46 -7.43
CA SER A 106 4.38 -3.68 -6.20
C SER A 106 3.52 -4.92 -6.29
N GLY A 107 3.66 -5.80 -5.31
CA GLY A 107 2.67 -6.84 -5.06
C GLY A 107 1.56 -6.26 -4.18
N LYS A 108 0.34 -6.27 -4.66
CA LYS A 108 -0.81 -5.68 -3.99
C LYS A 108 -1.78 -6.74 -3.49
N GLY A 109 -2.40 -6.46 -2.35
CA GLY A 109 -3.48 -7.29 -1.84
C GLY A 109 -3.04 -8.67 -1.39
N LEU A 110 -1.88 -8.78 -0.75
CA LEU A 110 -1.40 -10.04 -0.21
C LEU A 110 -2.24 -10.48 0.97
N ALA A 111 -2.45 -11.81 1.11
CA ALA A 111 -3.18 -12.35 2.24
C ALA A 111 -2.34 -12.31 3.51
N TYR A 112 -2.93 -11.83 4.60
CA TYR A 112 -2.30 -11.83 5.92
C TYR A 112 -3.37 -11.82 7.02
N PRO A 113 -3.20 -12.58 8.10
CA PRO A 113 -2.23 -13.67 8.22
C PRO A 113 -2.55 -14.84 7.28
N VAL A 114 -1.52 -15.61 6.93
CA VAL A 114 -1.71 -16.84 6.17
C VAL A 114 -1.71 -18.02 7.14
N GLU A 115 -2.79 -18.77 7.17
CA GLU A 115 -2.87 -20.03 7.91
C GLU A 115 -2.37 -21.14 6.99
N LEU A 116 -1.37 -21.88 7.46
CA LEU A 116 -0.80 -23.03 6.76
C LEU A 116 -1.43 -24.33 7.25
#